data_590514c794b3aebc45ff65fcf14d595f
#
_entry.id   590514c794b3aebc45ff65fcf14d595f
#
_cell.length_a   1.000
_cell.length_b   1.000
_cell.length_c   1.000
_cell.angle_alpha   90.00
_cell.angle_beta   90.00
_cell.angle_gamma   90.00
#
_symmetry.space_group_name_H-M   'P 1'
#
loop_
_entity.id
_entity.type
_entity.pdbx_description
1 polymer ?
#
loop_
_entity_poly.entity_id
_entity_poly.type
_entity_poly.pdbx_seq_one_letter_code
_entity_poly.pdbx_strand_id
1 'polypeptide(L)'
;MLRGKENHHKFTKEANQEALQNFDKAIEADAGNAQAYAWKCCTLGQAMFRGFSERKMEEIFADAKQNIDKALELNENDFECHRMLSAVYLSNHDYLLAEDHGRKAFNMVPNDPRVLSGYGEVLVRIGKVEKGLELLNKAFELDPIPQGQSTSDNRIKDLILGYFFAEDFNKVVELSFDIRVMDTRSLALILYSRSKLNQDIKVSSEYQSFKGEFKDTDWEQTIDRFHIQDENIKNTLLNFIKDI
;
A
#
# COMPACT_ATOMS: atom_id res chain seq x y z
N MET A 1 3.63 -0.02 -23.93
CA MET A 1 2.54 0.00 -22.92
C MET A 1 2.24 -1.40 -22.35
N LEU A 2 1.63 -2.35 -23.09
CA LEU A 2 1.21 -3.68 -22.57
C LEU A 2 2.36 -4.44 -21.92
N ARG A 3 3.51 -4.59 -22.58
CA ARG A 3 4.68 -5.26 -21.99
C ARG A 3 5.16 -4.63 -20.69
N GLY A 4 5.08 -3.28 -20.60
CA GLY A 4 5.41 -2.57 -19.36
C GLY A 4 4.49 -2.98 -18.21
N LYS A 5 3.17 -3.03 -18.44
CA LYS A 5 2.18 -3.48 -17.45
C LYS A 5 2.38 -4.94 -17.04
N GLU A 6 2.60 -5.83 -18.01
CA GLU A 6 2.88 -7.25 -17.75
C GLU A 6 4.12 -7.44 -16.86
N ASN A 7 5.22 -6.72 -17.17
CA ASN A 7 6.44 -6.79 -16.38
C ASN A 7 6.27 -6.18 -14.98
N HIS A 8 5.54 -5.06 -14.86
CA HIS A 8 5.21 -4.47 -13.55
C HIS A 8 4.52 -5.49 -12.63
N HIS A 9 3.61 -6.31 -13.15
CA HIS A 9 2.86 -7.30 -12.37
C HIS A 9 3.65 -8.58 -12.02
N LYS A 10 4.89 -8.75 -12.47
CA LYS A 10 5.75 -9.87 -12.06
C LYS A 10 6.40 -9.68 -10.69
N PHE A 11 6.45 -8.46 -10.18
CA PHE A 11 6.97 -8.10 -8.86
C PHE A 11 8.41 -8.57 -8.57
N THR A 12 9.28 -8.64 -9.60
CA THR A 12 10.71 -8.88 -9.45
C THR A 12 11.54 -7.65 -9.82
N LYS A 13 12.79 -7.57 -9.33
CA LYS A 13 13.71 -6.44 -9.61
C LYS A 13 13.95 -6.28 -11.11
N GLU A 14 14.22 -7.38 -11.78
CA GLU A 14 14.51 -7.42 -13.23
C GLU A 14 13.30 -6.99 -14.04
N ALA A 15 12.12 -7.53 -13.72
CA ALA A 15 10.88 -7.18 -14.42
C ALA A 15 10.46 -5.72 -14.16
N ASN A 16 10.73 -5.18 -12.97
CA ASN A 16 10.50 -3.77 -12.66
C ASN A 16 11.38 -2.86 -13.54
N GLN A 17 12.67 -3.19 -13.70
CA GLN A 17 13.58 -2.46 -14.58
C GLN A 17 13.15 -2.51 -16.05
N GLU A 18 12.74 -3.70 -16.54
CA GLU A 18 12.20 -3.85 -17.89
C GLU A 18 10.88 -3.06 -18.08
N ALA A 19 10.03 -3.01 -17.05
CA ALA A 19 8.80 -2.23 -17.08
C ALA A 19 9.10 -0.74 -17.26
N LEU A 20 10.04 -0.18 -16.47
CA LEU A 20 10.49 1.22 -16.62
C LEU A 20 10.97 1.52 -18.03
N GLN A 21 11.86 0.67 -18.59
CA GLN A 21 12.34 0.83 -19.97
C GLN A 21 11.20 0.78 -21.00
N ASN A 22 10.21 -0.08 -20.81
CA ASN A 22 9.07 -0.18 -21.71
C ASN A 22 8.15 1.04 -21.65
N PHE A 23 8.02 1.66 -20.46
CA PHE A 23 7.28 2.93 -20.34
C PHE A 23 8.07 4.10 -20.93
N ASP A 24 9.40 4.15 -20.75
CA ASP A 24 10.24 5.16 -21.42
C ASP A 24 10.10 5.09 -22.94
N LYS A 25 10.20 3.90 -23.54
CA LYS A 25 9.98 3.71 -24.99
C LYS A 25 8.57 4.12 -25.43
N ALA A 26 7.56 3.92 -24.57
CA ALA A 26 6.19 4.33 -24.89
C ALA A 26 6.05 5.86 -24.88
N ILE A 27 6.72 6.54 -23.96
CA ILE A 27 6.77 8.01 -23.87
C ILE A 27 7.57 8.61 -25.04
N GLU A 28 8.70 8.00 -25.41
CA GLU A 28 9.48 8.41 -26.58
C GLU A 28 8.69 8.30 -27.89
N ALA A 29 7.89 7.25 -28.02
CA ALA A 29 7.05 7.02 -29.19
C ALA A 29 5.83 7.95 -29.25
N ASP A 30 5.28 8.33 -28.10
CA ASP A 30 4.14 9.22 -27.95
C ASP A 30 4.22 9.97 -26.61
N ALA A 31 4.74 11.17 -26.65
CA ALA A 31 4.86 12.05 -25.48
C ALA A 31 3.49 12.53 -24.94
N GLY A 32 2.39 12.33 -25.68
CA GLY A 32 1.02 12.60 -25.25
C GLY A 32 0.37 11.43 -24.49
N ASN A 33 1.06 10.30 -24.29
CA ASN A 33 0.53 9.10 -23.67
C ASN A 33 0.48 9.22 -22.14
N ALA A 34 -0.57 9.81 -21.59
CA ALA A 34 -0.79 9.97 -20.14
C ALA A 34 -0.63 8.66 -19.37
N GLN A 35 -1.16 7.55 -19.90
CA GLN A 35 -1.06 6.23 -19.29
C GLN A 35 0.39 5.73 -19.13
N ALA A 36 1.29 6.07 -20.05
CA ALA A 36 2.69 5.68 -19.96
C ALA A 36 3.38 6.34 -18.76
N TYR A 37 3.13 7.62 -18.55
CA TYR A 37 3.63 8.37 -17.41
C TYR A 37 3.05 7.83 -16.08
N ALA A 38 1.73 7.60 -16.03
CA ALA A 38 1.07 7.09 -14.84
C ALA A 38 1.63 5.72 -14.42
N TRP A 39 1.79 4.79 -15.36
CA TRP A 39 2.34 3.47 -15.07
C TRP A 39 3.84 3.50 -14.74
N LYS A 40 4.60 4.43 -15.33
CA LYS A 40 5.99 4.67 -14.93
C LYS A 40 6.07 5.12 -13.47
N CYS A 41 5.21 6.05 -13.04
CA CYS A 41 5.08 6.46 -11.64
C CYS A 41 4.80 5.26 -10.72
N CYS A 42 3.82 4.42 -11.05
CA CYS A 42 3.48 3.23 -10.28
C CYS A 42 4.67 2.26 -10.15
N THR A 43 5.42 2.08 -11.24
CA THR A 43 6.59 1.19 -11.28
C THR A 43 7.76 1.74 -10.47
N LEU A 44 7.96 3.06 -10.46
CA LEU A 44 8.91 3.74 -9.58
C LEU A 44 8.53 3.55 -8.09
N GLY A 45 7.24 3.72 -7.76
CA GLY A 45 6.73 3.43 -6.42
C GLY A 45 6.99 1.98 -6.00
N GLN A 46 6.74 1.02 -6.88
CA GLN A 46 7.04 -0.40 -6.62
C GLN A 46 8.55 -0.61 -6.35
N ALA A 47 9.43 0.05 -7.14
CA ALA A 47 10.88 -0.04 -6.93
C ALA A 47 11.30 0.50 -5.56
N MET A 48 10.69 1.60 -5.13
CA MET A 48 10.93 2.23 -3.83
C MET A 48 10.51 1.32 -2.67
N PHE A 49 9.25 0.84 -2.68
CA PHE A 49 8.71 0.04 -1.58
C PHE A 49 9.30 -1.36 -1.45
N ARG A 50 9.79 -1.93 -2.57
CA ARG A 50 10.37 -3.28 -2.59
C ARG A 50 11.89 -3.29 -2.59
N GLY A 51 12.54 -2.12 -2.55
CA GLY A 51 14.00 -2.04 -2.59
C GLY A 51 14.62 -2.54 -3.89
N PHE A 52 13.92 -2.38 -5.03
CA PHE A 52 14.42 -2.80 -6.34
C PHE A 52 15.42 -1.82 -6.97
N SER A 53 15.59 -0.64 -6.37
CA SER A 53 16.49 0.42 -6.84
C SER A 53 17.53 0.75 -5.78
N GLU A 54 18.76 1.03 -6.23
CA GLU A 54 19.86 1.53 -5.39
C GLU A 54 19.86 3.08 -5.31
N ARG A 55 18.98 3.74 -6.05
CA ARG A 55 18.80 5.20 -6.00
C ARG A 55 18.21 5.62 -4.66
N LYS A 56 18.51 6.86 -4.24
CA LYS A 56 17.92 7.44 -3.04
C LYS A 56 16.39 7.54 -3.17
N MET A 57 15.71 7.35 -2.06
CA MET A 57 14.24 7.36 -2.02
C MET A 57 13.66 8.68 -2.51
N GLU A 58 14.29 9.80 -2.12
CA GLU A 58 13.89 11.15 -2.52
C GLU A 58 13.97 11.37 -4.04
N GLU A 59 14.99 10.80 -4.69
CA GLU A 59 15.15 10.89 -6.16
C GLU A 59 14.06 10.09 -6.89
N ILE A 60 13.77 8.87 -6.40
CA ILE A 60 12.70 8.04 -6.99
C ILE A 60 11.35 8.71 -6.80
N PHE A 61 11.11 9.28 -5.61
CA PHE A 61 9.87 9.99 -5.31
C PHE A 61 9.69 11.23 -6.21
N ALA A 62 10.76 12.02 -6.40
CA ALA A 62 10.71 13.18 -7.29
C ALA A 62 10.40 12.78 -8.74
N ASP A 63 11.02 11.71 -9.25
CA ASP A 63 10.72 11.18 -10.57
C ASP A 63 9.29 10.66 -10.68
N ALA A 64 8.81 9.92 -9.66
CA ALA A 64 7.44 9.41 -9.62
C ALA A 64 6.44 10.57 -9.67
N LYS A 65 6.67 11.61 -8.85
CA LYS A 65 5.82 12.81 -8.84
C LYS A 65 5.83 13.54 -10.18
N GLN A 66 7.00 13.76 -10.78
CA GLN A 66 7.09 14.42 -12.10
C GLN A 66 6.29 13.66 -13.17
N ASN A 67 6.39 12.33 -13.18
CA ASN A 67 5.66 11.50 -14.13
C ASN A 67 4.16 11.57 -13.92
N ILE A 68 3.69 11.51 -12.67
CA ILE A 68 2.24 11.56 -12.42
C ILE A 68 1.65 12.95 -12.65
N ASP A 69 2.38 14.01 -12.35
CA ASP A 69 1.97 15.38 -12.67
C ASP A 69 1.81 15.55 -14.20
N LYS A 70 2.77 15.01 -14.97
CA LYS A 70 2.69 15.02 -16.43
C LYS A 70 1.51 14.19 -16.97
N ALA A 71 1.22 13.06 -16.37
CA ALA A 71 0.07 12.26 -16.74
C ALA A 71 -1.25 13.02 -16.56
N LEU A 72 -1.42 13.74 -15.44
CA LEU A 72 -2.59 14.58 -15.19
C LEU A 72 -2.69 15.80 -16.11
N GLU A 73 -1.56 16.46 -16.41
CA GLU A 73 -1.52 17.55 -17.39
C GLU A 73 -2.07 17.10 -18.75
N LEU A 74 -1.74 15.86 -19.15
CA LEU A 74 -2.18 15.27 -20.41
C LEU A 74 -3.62 14.75 -20.38
N ASN A 75 -4.07 14.25 -19.24
CA ASN A 75 -5.43 13.75 -19.05
C ASN A 75 -5.87 13.87 -17.59
N GLU A 76 -6.50 14.97 -17.23
CA GLU A 76 -7.00 15.26 -15.89
C GLU A 76 -8.15 14.35 -15.43
N ASN A 77 -8.79 13.65 -16.37
CA ASN A 77 -9.92 12.74 -16.10
C ASN A 77 -9.53 11.26 -16.18
N ASP A 78 -8.28 10.92 -15.88
CA ASP A 78 -7.82 9.54 -15.82
C ASP A 78 -7.86 9.01 -14.38
N PHE A 79 -8.72 8.04 -14.12
CA PHE A 79 -8.87 7.46 -12.78
C PHE A 79 -7.59 6.76 -12.29
N GLU A 80 -6.79 6.17 -13.19
CA GLU A 80 -5.51 5.55 -12.84
C GLU A 80 -4.53 6.59 -12.31
N CYS A 81 -4.47 7.77 -12.96
CA CYS A 81 -3.63 8.87 -12.48
C CYS A 81 -4.06 9.32 -11.08
N HIS A 82 -5.36 9.48 -10.85
CA HIS A 82 -5.87 9.87 -9.53
C HIS A 82 -5.63 8.81 -8.47
N ARG A 83 -5.84 7.53 -8.79
CA ARG A 83 -5.53 6.42 -7.88
C ARG A 83 -4.06 6.40 -7.46
N MET A 84 -3.15 6.59 -8.42
CA MET A 84 -1.70 6.63 -8.17
C MET A 84 -1.28 7.85 -7.37
N LEU A 85 -1.85 9.04 -7.66
CA LEU A 85 -1.61 10.24 -6.87
C LEU A 85 -2.06 10.11 -5.43
N SER A 86 -3.21 9.47 -5.22
CA SER A 86 -3.68 9.18 -3.86
C SER A 86 -2.63 8.41 -3.05
N ALA A 87 -2.01 7.38 -3.65
CA ALA A 87 -0.93 6.62 -3.02
C ALA A 87 0.36 7.44 -2.83
N VAL A 88 0.74 8.27 -3.82
CA VAL A 88 1.92 9.14 -3.74
C VAL A 88 1.78 10.16 -2.61
N TYR A 89 0.62 10.85 -2.52
CA TYR A 89 0.37 11.81 -1.46
C TYR A 89 0.26 11.16 -0.08
N LEU A 90 -0.32 9.96 0.01
CA LEU A 90 -0.33 9.19 1.25
C LEU A 90 1.09 8.88 1.73
N SER A 91 1.97 8.45 0.82
CA SER A 91 3.38 8.15 1.11
C SER A 91 4.18 9.39 1.55
N ASN A 92 3.71 10.58 1.19
CA ASN A 92 4.30 11.86 1.58
C ASN A 92 3.58 12.50 2.79
N HIS A 93 2.68 11.77 3.45
CA HIS A 93 1.87 12.25 4.59
C HIS A 93 0.97 13.46 4.25
N ASP A 94 0.68 13.68 2.97
CA ASP A 94 -0.27 14.70 2.52
C ASP A 94 -1.68 14.08 2.43
N TYR A 95 -2.25 13.88 3.59
CA TYR A 95 -3.52 13.15 3.78
C TYR A 95 -4.71 13.80 3.07
N LEU A 96 -4.73 15.14 3.01
CA LEU A 96 -5.82 15.87 2.34
C LEU A 96 -5.82 15.63 0.83
N LEU A 97 -4.67 15.71 0.19
CA LEU A 97 -4.53 15.44 -1.24
C LEU A 97 -4.70 13.93 -1.53
N ALA A 98 -4.21 13.05 -0.64
CA ALA A 98 -4.43 11.62 -0.77
C ALA A 98 -5.93 11.28 -0.79
N GLU A 99 -6.71 11.85 0.11
CA GLU A 99 -8.17 11.66 0.15
C GLU A 99 -8.86 12.25 -1.09
N ASP A 100 -8.51 13.48 -1.51
CA ASP A 100 -9.14 14.13 -2.65
C ASP A 100 -8.95 13.33 -3.94
N HIS A 101 -7.72 12.88 -4.20
CA HIS A 101 -7.44 12.07 -5.38
C HIS A 101 -8.04 10.65 -5.30
N GLY A 102 -8.04 10.01 -4.12
CA GLY A 102 -8.73 8.74 -3.91
C GLY A 102 -10.24 8.86 -4.19
N ARG A 103 -10.88 9.93 -3.70
CA ARG A 103 -12.29 10.23 -3.94
C ARG A 103 -12.58 10.50 -5.42
N LYS A 104 -11.70 11.23 -6.14
CA LYS A 104 -11.84 11.45 -7.60
C LYS A 104 -11.80 10.13 -8.36
N ALA A 105 -10.82 9.27 -8.08
CA ALA A 105 -10.74 7.95 -8.70
C ALA A 105 -12.00 7.11 -8.40
N PHE A 106 -12.45 7.10 -7.15
CA PHE A 106 -13.65 6.37 -6.74
C PHE A 106 -14.92 6.86 -7.44
N ASN A 107 -15.09 8.18 -7.61
CA ASN A 107 -16.24 8.74 -8.32
C ASN A 107 -16.26 8.36 -9.81
N MET A 108 -15.08 8.19 -10.43
CA MET A 108 -14.98 7.76 -11.83
C MET A 108 -15.27 6.27 -12.02
N VAL A 109 -14.76 5.42 -11.13
CA VAL A 109 -14.86 3.95 -11.25
C VAL A 109 -15.15 3.30 -9.88
N PRO A 110 -16.39 3.41 -9.36
CA PRO A 110 -16.73 3.04 -7.98
C PRO A 110 -16.74 1.53 -7.69
N ASN A 111 -16.47 0.70 -8.70
CA ASN A 111 -16.42 -0.76 -8.59
C ASN A 111 -15.08 -1.36 -9.05
N ASP A 112 -14.04 -0.54 -9.31
CA ASP A 112 -12.70 -1.06 -9.57
C ASP A 112 -12.05 -1.49 -8.24
N PRO A 113 -11.69 -2.77 -8.04
CA PRO A 113 -11.15 -3.27 -6.76
C PRO A 113 -9.85 -2.58 -6.34
N ARG A 114 -9.05 -2.09 -7.28
CA ARG A 114 -7.79 -1.37 -7.01
C ARG A 114 -8.07 0.03 -6.46
N VAL A 115 -9.11 0.69 -6.98
CA VAL A 115 -9.56 1.99 -6.49
C VAL A 115 -10.19 1.85 -5.11
N LEU A 116 -11.05 0.84 -4.93
CA LEU A 116 -11.69 0.54 -3.65
C LEU A 116 -10.65 0.28 -2.56
N SER A 117 -9.66 -0.59 -2.82
CA SER A 117 -8.58 -0.90 -1.87
C SER A 117 -7.75 0.35 -1.56
N GLY A 118 -7.22 1.04 -2.58
CA GLY A 118 -6.37 2.21 -2.36
C GLY A 118 -7.07 3.35 -1.63
N TYR A 119 -8.33 3.67 -2.00
CA TYR A 119 -9.09 4.71 -1.32
C TYR A 119 -9.54 4.27 0.08
N GLY A 120 -9.93 3.00 0.24
CA GLY A 120 -10.24 2.42 1.56
C GLY A 120 -9.08 2.51 2.53
N GLU A 121 -7.87 2.19 2.09
CA GLU A 121 -6.65 2.34 2.89
C GLU A 121 -6.37 3.79 3.32
N VAL A 122 -6.57 4.76 2.42
CA VAL A 122 -6.43 6.19 2.77
C VAL A 122 -7.43 6.56 3.85
N LEU A 123 -8.71 6.21 3.65
CA LEU A 123 -9.79 6.55 4.58
C LEU A 123 -9.53 5.98 5.98
N VAL A 124 -9.10 4.73 6.08
CA VAL A 124 -8.76 4.10 7.36
C VAL A 124 -7.65 4.88 8.07
N ARG A 125 -6.58 5.24 7.37
CA ARG A 125 -5.41 5.93 7.95
C ARG A 125 -5.69 7.36 8.41
N ILE A 126 -6.71 8.00 7.83
CA ILE A 126 -7.16 9.36 8.23
C ILE A 126 -8.33 9.33 9.22
N GLY A 127 -8.64 8.17 9.80
CA GLY A 127 -9.67 8.02 10.82
C GLY A 127 -11.11 7.88 10.31
N LYS A 128 -11.34 7.82 8.98
CA LYS A 128 -12.67 7.54 8.38
C LYS A 128 -12.90 6.03 8.27
N VAL A 129 -12.80 5.34 9.40
CA VAL A 129 -12.60 3.88 9.50
C VAL A 129 -13.77 3.10 8.92
N GLU A 130 -15.02 3.44 9.29
CA GLU A 130 -16.22 2.71 8.84
C GLU A 130 -16.31 2.67 7.31
N LYS A 131 -16.19 3.82 6.67
CA LYS A 131 -16.25 3.93 5.20
C LYS A 131 -15.04 3.25 4.54
N GLY A 132 -13.85 3.40 5.11
CA GLY A 132 -12.64 2.75 4.61
C GLY A 132 -12.78 1.24 4.64
N LEU A 133 -13.23 0.68 5.76
CA LEU A 133 -13.43 -0.77 5.93
C LEU A 133 -14.52 -1.33 5.00
N GLU A 134 -15.62 -0.59 4.77
CA GLU A 134 -16.62 -0.95 3.75
C GLU A 134 -15.99 -1.13 2.37
N LEU A 135 -15.13 -0.17 1.95
CA LEU A 135 -14.47 -0.24 0.64
C LEU A 135 -13.45 -1.37 0.56
N LEU A 136 -12.70 -1.64 1.64
CA LEU A 136 -11.72 -2.75 1.69
C LEU A 136 -12.43 -4.11 1.60
N ASN A 137 -13.52 -4.31 2.31
CA ASN A 137 -14.32 -5.54 2.21
C ASN A 137 -14.87 -5.72 0.79
N LYS A 138 -15.42 -4.67 0.19
CA LYS A 138 -15.92 -4.72 -1.19
C LYS A 138 -14.79 -5.03 -2.20
N ALA A 139 -13.59 -4.48 -1.99
CA ALA A 139 -12.43 -4.80 -2.83
C ALA A 139 -12.05 -6.28 -2.74
N PHE A 140 -12.07 -6.85 -1.53
CA PHE A 140 -11.82 -8.27 -1.31
C PHE A 140 -12.89 -9.16 -1.97
N GLU A 141 -14.17 -8.82 -1.85
CA GLU A 141 -15.28 -9.56 -2.47
C GLU A 141 -15.17 -9.60 -4.00
N LEU A 142 -14.82 -8.45 -4.63
CA LEU A 142 -14.75 -8.33 -6.07
C LEU A 142 -13.48 -8.94 -6.69
N ASP A 143 -12.36 -8.89 -5.99
CA ASP A 143 -11.05 -9.33 -6.48
C ASP A 143 -10.18 -9.80 -5.30
N PRO A 144 -10.42 -11.01 -4.77
CA PRO A 144 -9.68 -11.51 -3.60
C PRO A 144 -8.21 -11.79 -3.91
N ILE A 145 -7.87 -12.09 -5.16
CA ILE A 145 -6.49 -12.35 -5.61
C ILE A 145 -6.13 -11.36 -6.72
N PRO A 146 -5.53 -10.20 -6.38
CA PRO A 146 -5.22 -9.16 -7.37
C PRO A 146 -4.31 -9.67 -8.50
N GLN A 147 -4.42 -9.03 -9.65
CA GLN A 147 -3.60 -9.35 -10.82
C GLN A 147 -2.11 -9.39 -10.47
N GLY A 148 -1.43 -10.45 -10.89
CA GLY A 148 0.00 -10.67 -10.63
C GLY A 148 0.31 -11.24 -9.24
N GLN A 149 -0.71 -11.47 -8.41
CA GLN A 149 -0.60 -12.16 -7.12
C GLN A 149 -0.95 -13.65 -7.29
N SER A 150 -0.38 -14.48 -6.42
CA SER A 150 -0.71 -15.91 -6.34
C SER A 150 -1.58 -16.25 -5.13
N THR A 151 -1.82 -15.27 -4.26
CA THR A 151 -2.56 -15.41 -2.99
C THR A 151 -3.40 -14.17 -2.73
N SER A 152 -4.31 -14.27 -1.77
CA SER A 152 -5.10 -13.13 -1.26
C SER A 152 -4.38 -12.28 -0.21
N ASP A 153 -3.11 -12.54 0.08
CA ASP A 153 -2.36 -11.90 1.17
C ASP A 153 -2.49 -10.38 1.18
N ASN A 154 -2.36 -9.70 0.03
CA ASN A 154 -2.44 -8.24 0.00
C ASN A 154 -3.82 -7.72 0.43
N ARG A 155 -4.90 -8.36 -0.03
CA ARG A 155 -6.27 -7.98 0.37
C ARG A 155 -6.53 -8.27 1.85
N ILE A 156 -6.02 -9.40 2.35
CA ILE A 156 -6.11 -9.76 3.77
C ILE A 156 -5.36 -8.74 4.63
N LYS A 157 -4.17 -8.33 4.22
CA LYS A 157 -3.37 -7.30 4.91
C LYS A 157 -4.06 -5.92 4.93
N ASP A 158 -4.76 -5.57 3.86
CA ASP A 158 -5.58 -4.35 3.81
C ASP A 158 -6.77 -4.46 4.77
N LEU A 159 -7.43 -5.62 4.85
CA LEU A 159 -8.51 -5.88 5.82
C LEU A 159 -8.00 -5.86 7.26
N ILE A 160 -6.83 -6.46 7.55
CA ILE A 160 -6.19 -6.41 8.86
C ILE A 160 -5.99 -4.96 9.30
N LEU A 161 -5.49 -4.10 8.40
CA LEU A 161 -5.38 -2.68 8.67
C LEU A 161 -6.74 -2.06 9.02
N GLY A 162 -7.76 -2.32 8.21
CA GLY A 162 -9.11 -1.80 8.42
C GLY A 162 -9.71 -2.23 9.75
N TYR A 163 -9.66 -3.51 10.07
CA TYR A 163 -10.19 -4.05 11.34
C TYR A 163 -9.38 -3.60 12.55
N PHE A 164 -8.06 -3.41 12.40
CA PHE A 164 -7.25 -2.84 13.46
C PHE A 164 -7.73 -1.43 13.86
N PHE A 165 -7.97 -0.55 12.90
CA PHE A 165 -8.48 0.79 13.17
C PHE A 165 -9.96 0.80 13.63
N ALA A 166 -10.72 -0.23 13.29
CA ALA A 166 -12.06 -0.46 13.84
C ALA A 166 -12.04 -1.05 15.26
N GLU A 167 -10.85 -1.31 15.82
CA GLU A 167 -10.62 -1.99 17.11
C GLU A 167 -11.26 -3.38 17.19
N ASP A 168 -11.57 -3.99 16.04
CA ASP A 168 -11.99 -5.41 16.00
C ASP A 168 -10.76 -6.32 15.97
N PHE A 169 -10.10 -6.40 17.13
CA PHE A 169 -8.88 -7.17 17.31
C PHE A 169 -9.11 -8.68 17.13
N ASN A 170 -10.33 -9.17 17.38
CA ASN A 170 -10.67 -10.58 17.11
C ASN A 170 -10.58 -10.88 15.61
N LYS A 171 -11.13 -9.99 14.77
CA LYS A 171 -11.09 -10.17 13.32
C LYS A 171 -9.67 -10.02 12.75
N VAL A 172 -8.85 -9.13 13.32
CA VAL A 172 -7.42 -9.03 12.97
C VAL A 172 -6.71 -10.36 13.21
N VAL A 173 -6.90 -10.97 14.38
CA VAL A 173 -6.27 -12.27 14.74
C VAL A 173 -6.84 -13.40 13.89
N GLU A 174 -8.14 -13.44 13.61
CA GLU A 174 -8.74 -14.42 12.70
C GLU A 174 -8.10 -14.37 11.32
N LEU A 175 -8.02 -13.18 10.71
CA LEU A 175 -7.45 -12.99 9.38
C LEU A 175 -5.94 -13.31 9.30
N SER A 176 -5.22 -13.25 10.42
CA SER A 176 -3.80 -13.55 10.45
C SER A 176 -3.48 -14.99 10.04
N PHE A 177 -4.39 -15.94 10.24
CA PHE A 177 -4.21 -17.35 9.86
C PHE A 177 -4.23 -17.58 8.35
N ASP A 178 -4.76 -16.64 7.57
CA ASP A 178 -4.86 -16.72 6.11
C ASP A 178 -3.68 -16.04 5.40
N ILE A 179 -2.77 -15.36 6.12
CA ILE A 179 -1.56 -14.76 5.56
C ILE A 179 -0.50 -15.85 5.36
N ARG A 180 0.05 -15.95 4.15
CA ARG A 180 1.15 -16.87 3.81
C ARG A 180 2.52 -16.22 3.97
N VAL A 181 2.62 -14.93 3.63
CA VAL A 181 3.87 -14.17 3.73
C VAL A 181 3.65 -12.97 4.63
N MET A 182 4.18 -13.05 5.85
CA MET A 182 4.11 -11.96 6.84
C MET A 182 4.93 -10.75 6.36
N ASP A 183 4.45 -9.54 6.65
CA ASP A 183 5.22 -8.31 6.55
C ASP A 183 5.24 -7.56 7.89
N THR A 184 6.12 -6.57 7.99
CA THR A 184 6.32 -5.80 9.23
C THR A 184 5.06 -5.08 9.70
N ARG A 185 4.23 -4.56 8.77
CA ARG A 185 2.97 -3.88 9.12
C ARG A 185 1.99 -4.86 9.75
N SER A 186 1.68 -5.94 9.04
CA SER A 186 0.75 -6.94 9.53
C SER A 186 1.22 -7.56 10.84
N LEU A 187 2.52 -7.85 10.96
CA LEU A 187 3.12 -8.38 12.17
C LEU A 187 2.87 -7.47 13.38
N ALA A 188 3.16 -6.17 13.26
CA ALA A 188 2.96 -5.21 14.35
C ALA A 188 1.47 -5.12 14.77
N LEU A 189 0.57 -5.03 13.78
CA LEU A 189 -0.87 -4.91 14.04
C LEU A 189 -1.44 -6.17 14.70
N ILE A 190 -1.00 -7.36 14.27
CA ILE A 190 -1.45 -8.64 14.82
C ILE A 190 -0.93 -8.82 16.26
N LEU A 191 0.36 -8.59 16.51
CA LEU A 191 0.91 -8.70 17.87
C LEU A 191 0.22 -7.74 18.85
N TYR A 192 0.00 -6.49 18.43
CA TYR A 192 -0.75 -5.54 19.24
C TYR A 192 -2.18 -6.02 19.51
N SER A 193 -2.87 -6.52 18.49
CA SER A 193 -4.24 -7.02 18.63
C SER A 193 -4.33 -8.20 19.60
N ARG A 194 -3.38 -9.15 19.52
CA ARG A 194 -3.29 -10.26 20.49
C ARG A 194 -3.11 -9.76 21.93
N SER A 195 -2.27 -8.73 22.13
CA SER A 195 -2.07 -8.13 23.45
C SER A 195 -3.35 -7.49 23.98
N LYS A 196 -4.12 -6.82 23.13
CA LYS A 196 -5.43 -6.23 23.50
C LYS A 196 -6.47 -7.28 23.88
N LEU A 197 -6.36 -8.47 23.35
CA LEU A 197 -7.19 -9.63 23.70
C LEU A 197 -6.66 -10.40 24.91
N ASN A 198 -5.63 -9.90 25.61
CA ASN A 198 -4.95 -10.55 26.74
C ASN A 198 -4.43 -11.96 26.38
N GLN A 199 -4.09 -12.21 25.12
CA GLN A 199 -3.44 -13.44 24.69
C GLN A 199 -1.95 -13.39 25.03
N ASP A 200 -1.36 -14.54 25.39
CA ASP A 200 0.09 -14.64 25.56
C ASP A 200 0.75 -14.58 24.18
N ILE A 201 1.28 -13.40 23.84
CA ILE A 201 1.92 -13.17 22.54
C ILE A 201 3.19 -14.00 22.36
N LYS A 202 3.90 -14.36 23.47
CA LYS A 202 5.20 -15.05 23.40
C LYS A 202 5.12 -16.46 22.85
N VAL A 203 3.94 -17.08 22.90
CA VAL A 203 3.69 -18.41 22.34
C VAL A 203 3.24 -18.37 20.87
N SER A 204 2.99 -17.19 20.32
CA SER A 204 2.50 -17.06 18.93
C SER A 204 3.62 -17.19 17.89
N SER A 205 3.26 -17.68 16.71
CA SER A 205 4.17 -17.74 15.55
C SER A 205 4.64 -16.35 15.12
N GLU A 206 3.79 -15.36 15.27
CA GLU A 206 4.11 -13.95 14.94
C GLU A 206 5.21 -13.41 15.86
N TYR A 207 5.18 -13.75 17.16
CA TYR A 207 6.25 -13.36 18.07
C TYR A 207 7.58 -14.07 17.75
N GLN A 208 7.52 -15.33 17.33
CA GLN A 208 8.73 -16.03 16.86
C GLN A 208 9.30 -15.38 15.61
N SER A 209 8.46 -14.97 14.66
CA SER A 209 8.88 -14.21 13.49
C SER A 209 9.48 -12.85 13.88
N PHE A 210 8.86 -12.15 14.83
CA PHE A 210 9.35 -10.87 15.36
C PHE A 210 10.76 -11.00 15.96
N LYS A 211 11.02 -12.01 16.81
CA LYS A 211 12.33 -12.25 17.42
C LYS A 211 13.36 -12.91 16.47
N GLY A 212 12.90 -13.51 15.38
CA GLY A 212 13.72 -14.19 14.37
C GLY A 212 13.93 -13.36 13.11
N GLU A 213 13.03 -13.48 12.15
CA GLU A 213 13.14 -12.85 10.83
C GLU A 213 13.19 -11.32 10.90
N PHE A 214 12.42 -10.70 11.80
CA PHE A 214 12.28 -9.25 11.90
C PHE A 214 13.07 -8.61 13.06
N LYS A 215 14.01 -9.36 13.67
CA LYS A 215 14.77 -8.91 14.86
C LYS A 215 15.58 -7.64 14.64
N ASP A 216 16.10 -7.44 13.41
CA ASP A 216 16.96 -6.29 13.06
C ASP A 216 16.16 -5.16 12.38
N THR A 217 14.83 -5.19 12.48
CA THR A 217 13.96 -4.16 11.88
C THR A 217 14.08 -2.84 12.63
N ASP A 218 14.34 -1.75 11.91
CA ASP A 218 14.15 -0.40 12.42
C ASP A 218 12.65 -0.10 12.53
N TRP A 219 12.09 -0.37 13.71
CA TRP A 219 10.66 -0.22 13.96
C TRP A 219 10.18 1.23 13.98
N GLU A 220 11.04 2.19 14.31
CA GLU A 220 10.69 3.60 14.28
C GLU A 220 10.43 4.05 12.84
N GLN A 221 11.38 3.80 11.94
CA GLN A 221 11.23 4.07 10.52
C GLN A 221 10.09 3.23 9.89
N THR A 222 9.93 1.99 10.33
CA THR A 222 8.93 1.07 9.80
C THR A 222 7.51 1.53 10.13
N ILE A 223 7.24 1.93 11.38
CA ILE A 223 5.92 2.40 11.81
C ILE A 223 5.59 3.76 11.17
N ASP A 224 6.57 4.61 10.96
CA ASP A 224 6.36 5.87 10.23
C ASP A 224 5.86 5.60 8.79
N ARG A 225 6.37 4.55 8.14
CA ARG A 225 5.92 4.09 6.81
C ARG A 225 4.52 3.45 6.80
N PHE A 226 3.86 3.29 7.94
CA PHE A 226 2.44 2.89 7.95
C PHE A 226 1.53 4.04 7.53
N HIS A 227 2.06 5.26 7.46
CA HIS A 227 1.36 6.47 7.03
C HIS A 227 0.05 6.71 7.79
N ILE A 228 0.10 6.51 9.10
CA ILE A 228 -1.03 6.74 10.02
C ILE A 228 -1.06 8.23 10.36
N GLN A 229 -2.21 8.89 10.19
CA GLN A 229 -2.35 10.31 10.51
C GLN A 229 -2.37 10.57 12.01
N ASP A 230 -2.97 9.69 12.81
CA ASP A 230 -3.06 9.84 14.27
C ASP A 230 -1.73 9.46 14.95
N GLU A 231 -1.02 10.46 15.42
CA GLU A 231 0.27 10.30 16.12
C GLU A 231 0.13 9.51 17.44
N ASN A 232 -1.04 9.51 18.09
CA ASN A 232 -1.24 8.71 19.30
C ASN A 232 -1.25 7.22 18.98
N ILE A 233 -1.87 6.82 17.86
CA ILE A 233 -1.87 5.43 17.39
C ILE A 233 -0.46 5.01 17.00
N LYS A 234 0.28 5.86 16.26
CA LYS A 234 1.70 5.60 15.89
C LYS A 234 2.55 5.37 17.14
N ASN A 235 2.49 6.30 18.09
CA ASN A 235 3.27 6.22 19.32
C ASN A 235 2.89 5.01 20.18
N THR A 236 1.60 4.68 20.23
CA THR A 236 1.13 3.50 20.97
C THR A 236 1.68 2.20 20.37
N LEU A 237 1.65 2.06 19.05
CA LEU A 237 2.23 0.92 18.35
C LEU A 237 3.75 0.84 18.56
N LEU A 238 4.45 1.98 18.43
CA LEU A 238 5.90 2.02 18.58
C LEU A 238 6.33 1.63 20.00
N ASN A 239 5.66 2.18 21.03
CA ASN A 239 5.96 1.84 22.42
C ASN A 239 5.69 0.35 22.68
N PHE A 240 4.54 -0.17 22.22
CA PHE A 240 4.23 -1.59 22.34
C PHE A 240 5.31 -2.48 21.72
N ILE A 241 5.76 -2.17 20.50
CA ILE A 241 6.80 -2.96 19.80
C ILE A 241 8.16 -2.88 20.51
N LYS A 242 8.50 -1.74 21.10
CA LYS A 242 9.74 -1.58 21.89
C LYS A 242 9.71 -2.35 23.21
N ASP A 243 8.53 -2.59 23.78
CA ASP A 243 8.32 -3.23 25.09
C ASP A 243 8.30 -4.75 25.02
N ILE A 244 8.09 -5.36 23.85
CA ILE A 244 8.00 -6.80 23.66
C ILE A 244 9.30 -7.41 23.13
#